data_8d2fba35b19b903c22a4b0596b93e901
#
_entry.id   8d2fba35b19b903c22a4b0596b93e901
#
_cell.length_a   1.000
_cell.length_b   1.000
_cell.length_c   1.000
_cell.angle_alpha   90.00
_cell.angle_beta   90.00
_cell.angle_gamma   90.00
#
_symmetry.space_group_name_H-M   'P 1'
#
loop_
_entity.id
_entity.type
_entity.pdbx_description
1 polymer ?
#
loop_
_entity_poly.entity_id
_entity_poly.type
_entity_poly.pdbx_seq_one_letter_code
_entity_poly.pdbx_strand_id
1 'polypeptide(L)'
;MASLGDLIIKLGVNAQEFDKGLGNSMRKLNQFGKNTKKLGANLTRNLTLPLAAVGAGSFKLAADFEASMAKVKAVSGATASEFAALEKNALDLGSSTKFTATEVSGLQLEFSKLGFSAAEITKVTGATLALAQATGSDLATSAEVAGATLRGFGLDASETGRVTDVMAASFSSSALDMSSFQDSMKFVAPVAKAAGVSLEETTAMLAALANNGIKGSQ
;
A
#
# COMPACT_ATOMS: atom_id res chain seq x y z
N MET A 1 -76.59 -53.62 -23.50
CA MET A 1 -75.64 -52.57 -23.95
C MET A 1 -76.03 -51.33 -23.25
N ALA A 2 -75.23 -50.94 -22.26
CA ALA A 2 -75.46 -49.70 -21.47
C ALA A 2 -74.78 -48.58 -22.24
N SER A 3 -75.57 -47.56 -22.66
CA SER A 3 -75.07 -46.35 -23.25
C SER A 3 -74.46 -45.49 -22.18
N LEU A 4 -73.19 -45.17 -22.34
CA LEU A 4 -72.55 -44.14 -21.47
C LEU A 4 -73.15 -42.79 -21.89
N GLY A 5 -73.86 -42.18 -20.92
CA GLY A 5 -74.40 -40.85 -21.10
C GLY A 5 -73.28 -39.82 -21.17
N ASP A 6 -73.37 -38.92 -22.12
CA ASP A 6 -72.45 -37.79 -22.28
C ASP A 6 -72.57 -36.88 -21.06
N LEU A 7 -71.50 -36.80 -20.23
CA LEU A 7 -71.39 -35.86 -19.15
C LEU A 7 -70.91 -34.51 -19.70
N ILE A 8 -71.85 -33.63 -20.03
CA ILE A 8 -71.52 -32.27 -20.48
C ILE A 8 -71.28 -31.41 -19.23
N ILE A 9 -70.04 -31.15 -18.93
CA ILE A 9 -69.66 -30.14 -17.89
C ILE A 9 -69.77 -28.76 -18.55
N LYS A 10 -70.82 -28.02 -18.25
CA LYS A 10 -70.86 -26.60 -18.61
C LYS A 10 -69.98 -25.80 -17.62
N LEU A 11 -68.80 -25.46 -18.05
CA LEU A 11 -67.98 -24.44 -17.36
C LEU A 11 -68.59 -23.04 -17.64
N GLY A 12 -69.43 -22.57 -16.71
CA GLY A 12 -69.93 -21.21 -16.73
C GLY A 12 -68.82 -20.25 -16.29
N VAL A 13 -67.98 -19.81 -17.22
CA VAL A 13 -67.05 -18.71 -16.92
C VAL A 13 -67.82 -17.41 -16.98
N ASN A 14 -68.02 -16.74 -15.85
CA ASN A 14 -68.60 -15.39 -15.82
C ASN A 14 -67.55 -14.42 -16.37
N ALA A 15 -67.68 -14.08 -17.65
CA ALA A 15 -66.73 -13.26 -18.38
C ALA A 15 -66.50 -11.89 -17.69
N GLN A 16 -67.49 -11.31 -17.02
CA GLN A 16 -67.34 -10.06 -16.29
C GLN A 16 -66.46 -10.17 -15.03
N GLU A 17 -66.52 -11.30 -14.33
CA GLU A 17 -65.66 -11.54 -13.15
C GLU A 17 -64.25 -11.91 -13.59
N PHE A 18 -64.09 -12.65 -14.70
CA PHE A 18 -62.82 -12.93 -15.29
C PHE A 18 -62.08 -11.65 -15.76
N ASP A 19 -62.82 -10.76 -16.49
CA ASP A 19 -62.26 -9.48 -16.94
C ASP A 19 -61.91 -8.55 -15.76
N LYS A 20 -62.69 -8.54 -14.70
CA LYS A 20 -62.36 -7.79 -13.46
C LYS A 20 -61.14 -8.38 -12.77
N GLY A 21 -61.02 -9.71 -12.71
CA GLY A 21 -59.89 -10.41 -12.13
C GLY A 21 -58.60 -10.16 -12.91
N LEU A 22 -58.70 -10.20 -14.27
CA LEU A 22 -57.58 -9.89 -15.17
C LEU A 22 -57.15 -8.42 -15.05
N GLY A 23 -58.09 -7.47 -15.02
CA GLY A 23 -57.81 -6.06 -14.83
C GLY A 23 -57.17 -5.74 -13.49
N ASN A 24 -57.56 -6.47 -12.42
CA ASN A 24 -56.93 -6.34 -11.09
C ASN A 24 -55.49 -6.91 -11.08
N SER A 25 -55.31 -8.02 -11.74
CA SER A 25 -53.98 -8.65 -11.88
C SER A 25 -53.01 -7.81 -12.72
N MET A 26 -53.51 -7.20 -13.80
CA MET A 26 -52.72 -6.24 -14.61
C MET A 26 -52.37 -4.96 -13.82
N ARG A 27 -53.30 -4.46 -13.01
CA ARG A 27 -53.01 -3.31 -12.13
C ARG A 27 -51.94 -3.65 -11.09
N LYS A 28 -52.02 -4.81 -10.46
CA LYS A 28 -51.01 -5.30 -9.51
C LYS A 28 -49.64 -5.50 -10.18
N LEU A 29 -49.58 -6.07 -11.38
CA LEU A 29 -48.37 -6.23 -12.17
C LEU A 29 -47.77 -4.87 -12.56
N ASN A 30 -48.57 -3.91 -13.00
CA ASN A 30 -48.11 -2.57 -13.32
C ASN A 30 -47.61 -1.81 -12.08
N GLN A 31 -48.24 -2.01 -10.93
CA GLN A 31 -47.82 -1.42 -9.67
C GLN A 31 -46.53 -2.08 -9.16
N PHE A 32 -46.40 -3.39 -9.30
CA PHE A 32 -45.15 -4.12 -9.03
C PHE A 32 -44.01 -3.65 -9.95
N GLY A 33 -44.27 -3.51 -11.26
CA GLY A 33 -43.29 -2.98 -12.20
C GLY A 33 -42.82 -1.57 -11.87
N LYS A 34 -43.75 -0.69 -11.47
CA LYS A 34 -43.43 0.69 -11.00
C LYS A 34 -42.60 0.67 -9.70
N ASN A 35 -42.94 -0.20 -8.78
CA ASN A 35 -42.20 -0.35 -7.51
C ASN A 35 -40.82 -0.95 -7.73
N THR A 36 -40.69 -1.96 -8.61
CA THR A 36 -39.42 -2.57 -8.98
C THR A 36 -38.50 -1.56 -9.70
N LYS A 37 -39.08 -0.70 -10.56
CA LYS A 37 -38.33 0.38 -11.23
C LYS A 37 -37.83 1.43 -10.22
N LYS A 38 -38.63 1.77 -9.20
CA LYS A 38 -38.22 2.66 -8.09
C LYS A 38 -37.17 2.00 -7.21
N LEU A 39 -37.33 0.71 -6.91
CA LEU A 39 -36.33 -0.06 -6.15
C LEU A 39 -35.01 -0.14 -6.94
N GLY A 40 -35.06 -0.42 -8.22
CA GLY A 40 -33.90 -0.45 -9.10
C GLY A 40 -33.18 0.92 -9.15
N ALA A 41 -33.91 2.01 -9.29
CA ALA A 41 -33.35 3.36 -9.28
C ALA A 41 -32.73 3.72 -7.90
N ASN A 42 -33.36 3.31 -6.80
CA ASN A 42 -32.81 3.52 -5.45
C ASN A 42 -31.58 2.65 -5.19
N LEU A 43 -31.58 1.40 -5.65
CA LEU A 43 -30.40 0.52 -5.59
C LEU A 43 -29.25 1.07 -6.42
N THR A 44 -29.55 1.58 -7.62
CA THR A 44 -28.51 2.20 -8.46
C THR A 44 -27.94 3.47 -7.80
N ARG A 45 -28.78 4.33 -7.23
CA ARG A 45 -28.32 5.57 -6.59
C ARG A 45 -27.61 5.35 -5.27
N ASN A 46 -28.11 4.44 -4.44
CA ASN A 46 -27.67 4.32 -3.05
C ASN A 46 -26.66 3.20 -2.83
N LEU A 47 -26.57 2.24 -3.74
CA LEU A 47 -25.67 1.11 -3.64
C LEU A 47 -24.69 1.00 -4.82
N THR A 48 -25.18 1.06 -6.05
CA THR A 48 -24.34 0.81 -7.24
C THR A 48 -23.40 1.98 -7.53
N LEU A 49 -23.85 3.25 -7.39
CA LEU A 49 -22.97 4.40 -7.61
C LEU A 49 -21.86 4.52 -6.56
N PRO A 50 -22.12 4.36 -5.24
CA PRO A 50 -21.05 4.31 -4.25
C PRO A 50 -20.09 3.15 -4.47
N LEU A 51 -20.60 1.95 -4.79
CA LEU A 51 -19.76 0.78 -5.11
C LEU A 51 -18.95 0.96 -6.39
N ALA A 52 -19.50 1.60 -7.42
CA ALA A 52 -18.77 1.94 -8.64
C ALA A 52 -17.66 2.98 -8.37
N ALA A 53 -17.91 3.94 -7.49
CA ALA A 53 -16.91 4.93 -7.08
C ALA A 53 -15.77 4.28 -6.27
N VAL A 54 -16.08 3.35 -5.37
CA VAL A 54 -15.08 2.54 -4.65
C VAL A 54 -14.30 1.66 -5.63
N GLY A 55 -14.97 1.01 -6.59
CA GLY A 55 -14.33 0.21 -7.63
C GLY A 55 -13.38 1.03 -8.50
N ALA A 56 -13.76 2.23 -8.92
CA ALA A 56 -12.91 3.13 -9.70
C ALA A 56 -11.69 3.61 -8.90
N GLY A 57 -11.87 3.90 -7.61
CA GLY A 57 -10.76 4.25 -6.70
C GLY A 57 -9.79 3.11 -6.50
N SER A 58 -10.27 1.89 -6.31
CA SER A 58 -9.45 0.69 -6.17
C SER A 58 -8.67 0.37 -7.45
N PHE A 59 -9.28 0.58 -8.61
CA PHE A 59 -8.62 0.38 -9.90
C PHE A 59 -7.46 1.38 -10.10
N LYS A 60 -7.66 2.65 -9.73
CA LYS A 60 -6.59 3.65 -9.79
C LYS A 60 -5.43 3.30 -8.87
N LEU A 61 -5.72 2.89 -7.62
CA LEU A 61 -4.67 2.49 -6.67
C LEU A 61 -3.86 1.29 -7.18
N ALA A 62 -4.53 0.30 -7.78
CA ALA A 62 -3.85 -0.84 -8.39
C ALA A 62 -2.98 -0.41 -9.58
N ALA A 63 -3.48 0.44 -10.47
CA ALA A 63 -2.73 0.95 -11.61
C ALA A 63 -1.51 1.79 -11.17
N ASP A 64 -1.65 2.63 -10.14
CA ASP A 64 -0.55 3.42 -9.58
C ASP A 64 0.53 2.52 -8.95
N PHE A 65 0.11 1.45 -8.25
CA PHE A 65 1.03 0.46 -7.69
C PHE A 65 1.76 -0.32 -8.79
N GLU A 66 1.05 -0.83 -9.80
CA GLU A 66 1.66 -1.53 -10.94
C GLU A 66 2.66 -0.64 -11.69
N ALA A 67 2.31 0.63 -11.92
CA ALA A 67 3.21 1.60 -12.55
C ALA A 67 4.47 1.87 -11.71
N SER A 68 4.34 1.92 -10.38
CA SER A 68 5.47 2.07 -9.47
C SER A 68 6.36 0.82 -9.47
N MET A 69 5.77 -0.37 -9.39
CA MET A 69 6.50 -1.65 -9.45
C MET A 69 7.19 -1.87 -10.80
N ALA A 70 6.60 -1.42 -11.91
CA ALA A 70 7.26 -1.46 -13.22
C ALA A 70 8.57 -0.65 -13.23
N LYS A 71 8.62 0.50 -12.53
CA LYS A 71 9.85 1.29 -12.36
C LYS A 71 10.87 0.54 -11.50
N VAL A 72 10.44 -0.09 -10.40
CA VAL A 72 11.31 -0.93 -9.56
C VAL A 72 11.94 -2.04 -10.41
N LYS A 73 11.14 -2.75 -11.22
CA LYS A 73 11.62 -3.80 -12.12
C LYS A 73 12.66 -3.29 -13.12
N ALA A 74 12.40 -2.15 -13.73
CA ALA A 74 13.28 -1.57 -14.74
C ALA A 74 14.66 -1.14 -14.16
N VAL A 75 14.68 -0.66 -12.92
CA VAL A 75 15.92 -0.16 -12.28
C VAL A 75 16.67 -1.25 -11.53
N SER A 76 15.96 -2.16 -10.84
CA SER A 76 16.59 -3.21 -10.04
C SER A 76 17.24 -4.33 -10.87
N GLY A 77 16.82 -4.50 -12.13
CA GLY A 77 17.24 -5.65 -12.93
C GLY A 77 16.81 -7.01 -12.37
N ALA A 78 15.83 -7.03 -11.47
CA ALA A 78 15.36 -8.24 -10.78
C ALA A 78 14.83 -9.30 -11.75
N THR A 79 15.16 -10.55 -11.49
CA THR A 79 14.54 -11.71 -12.15
C THR A 79 13.06 -11.79 -11.84
N ALA A 80 12.30 -12.61 -12.54
CA ALA A 80 10.85 -12.74 -12.30
C ALA A 80 10.52 -13.17 -10.86
N SER A 81 11.32 -14.07 -10.27
CA SER A 81 11.12 -14.53 -8.88
C SER A 81 11.48 -13.47 -7.85
N GLU A 82 12.56 -12.72 -8.07
CA GLU A 82 12.96 -11.60 -7.21
C GLU A 82 11.97 -10.45 -7.27
N PHE A 83 11.45 -10.16 -8.46
CA PHE A 83 10.41 -9.14 -8.63
C PHE A 83 9.13 -9.52 -7.89
N ALA A 84 8.69 -10.78 -7.98
CA ALA A 84 7.53 -11.25 -7.21
C ALA A 84 7.75 -11.14 -5.69
N ALA A 85 8.98 -11.35 -5.21
CA ALA A 85 9.32 -11.16 -3.81
C ALA A 85 9.26 -9.67 -3.39
N LEU A 86 9.74 -8.74 -4.24
CA LEU A 86 9.63 -7.30 -4.00
C LEU A 86 8.18 -6.84 -4.00
N GLU A 87 7.36 -7.30 -4.95
CA GLU A 87 5.95 -7.00 -5.02
C GLU A 87 5.20 -7.47 -3.76
N LYS A 88 5.42 -8.73 -3.38
CA LYS A 88 4.86 -9.27 -2.14
C LYS A 88 5.28 -8.46 -0.92
N ASN A 89 6.56 -8.13 -0.80
CA ASN A 89 7.08 -7.33 0.30
C ASN A 89 6.42 -5.94 0.36
N ALA A 90 6.20 -5.29 -0.79
CA ALA A 90 5.53 -4.00 -0.85
C ALA A 90 4.06 -4.08 -0.42
N LEU A 91 3.34 -5.14 -0.81
CA LEU A 91 1.95 -5.37 -0.40
C LEU A 91 1.84 -5.69 1.09
N ASP A 92 2.69 -6.58 1.61
CA ASP A 92 2.72 -6.96 3.01
C ASP A 92 2.99 -5.75 3.92
N LEU A 93 4.01 -4.96 3.60
CA LEU A 93 4.36 -3.75 4.35
C LEU A 93 3.32 -2.64 4.17
N GLY A 94 2.72 -2.50 2.99
CA GLY A 94 1.62 -1.57 2.74
C GLY A 94 0.35 -1.89 3.52
N SER A 95 0.13 -3.17 3.86
CA SER A 95 -1.01 -3.59 4.67
C SER A 95 -0.76 -3.53 6.19
N SER A 96 0.50 -3.56 6.61
CA SER A 96 0.91 -3.66 8.02
C SER A 96 1.51 -2.37 8.60
N THR A 97 1.72 -1.34 7.77
CA THR A 97 2.27 -0.05 8.19
C THR A 97 1.32 1.10 7.84
N LYS A 98 1.68 2.33 8.21
CA LYS A 98 0.93 3.53 7.80
C LYS A 98 1.11 3.90 6.33
N PHE A 99 2.07 3.29 5.65
CA PHE A 99 2.40 3.59 4.26
C PHE A 99 1.60 2.71 3.31
N THR A 100 1.24 3.24 2.15
CA THR A 100 0.59 2.48 1.08
C THR A 100 1.60 1.58 0.36
N ALA A 101 1.13 0.52 -0.28
CA ALA A 101 1.99 -0.34 -1.10
C ALA A 101 2.74 0.44 -2.20
N THR A 102 2.11 1.48 -2.76
CA THR A 102 2.73 2.38 -3.75
C THR A 102 3.89 3.19 -3.14
N GLU A 103 3.74 3.69 -1.93
CA GLU A 103 4.83 4.39 -1.22
C GLU A 103 5.97 3.43 -0.87
N VAL A 104 5.65 2.22 -0.43
CA VAL A 104 6.67 1.17 -0.18
C VAL A 104 7.42 0.82 -1.46
N SER A 105 6.73 0.66 -2.59
CA SER A 105 7.40 0.42 -3.88
C SER A 105 8.26 1.61 -4.32
N GLY A 106 7.86 2.83 -3.98
CA GLY A 106 8.69 4.03 -4.15
C GLY A 106 10.00 3.95 -3.35
N LEU A 107 9.93 3.52 -2.08
CA LEU A 107 11.10 3.27 -1.25
C LEU A 107 12.01 2.18 -1.84
N GLN A 108 11.45 1.07 -2.34
CA GLN A 108 12.21 0.03 -3.04
C GLN A 108 12.91 0.56 -4.30
N LEU A 109 12.28 1.49 -5.02
CA LEU A 109 12.88 2.15 -6.18
C LEU A 109 14.11 2.98 -5.77
N GLU A 110 14.03 3.72 -4.65
CA GLU A 110 15.19 4.49 -4.18
C GLU A 110 16.37 3.57 -3.82
N PHE A 111 16.14 2.46 -3.14
CA PHE A 111 17.19 1.47 -2.90
C PHE A 111 17.73 0.84 -4.19
N SER A 112 16.87 0.61 -5.19
CA SER A 112 17.31 0.14 -6.51
C SER A 112 18.27 1.13 -7.19
N LYS A 113 17.97 2.44 -7.11
CA LYS A 113 18.85 3.50 -7.61
C LYS A 113 20.18 3.56 -6.87
N LEU A 114 20.21 3.23 -5.58
CA LEU A 114 21.41 3.14 -4.76
C LEU A 114 22.22 1.84 -5.03
N GLY A 115 21.78 1.00 -5.96
CA GLY A 115 22.46 -0.21 -6.38
C GLY A 115 22.30 -1.40 -5.42
N PHE A 116 21.23 -1.40 -4.61
CA PHE A 116 20.89 -2.57 -3.81
C PHE A 116 20.26 -3.66 -4.69
N SER A 117 20.65 -4.90 -4.49
CA SER A 117 20.02 -6.06 -5.14
C SER A 117 18.60 -6.27 -4.61
N ALA A 118 17.76 -6.96 -5.36
CA ALA A 118 16.38 -7.27 -4.93
C ALA A 118 16.30 -7.96 -3.57
N ALA A 119 17.24 -8.87 -3.29
CA ALA A 119 17.35 -9.55 -2.01
C ALA A 119 17.72 -8.60 -0.86
N GLU A 120 18.63 -7.66 -1.10
CA GLU A 120 18.99 -6.61 -0.12
C GLU A 120 17.80 -5.66 0.09
N ILE A 121 17.12 -5.21 -0.97
CA ILE A 121 15.96 -4.31 -0.90
C ILE A 121 14.87 -4.89 0.00
N THR A 122 14.57 -6.18 -0.14
CA THR A 122 13.58 -6.86 0.72
C THR A 122 13.96 -6.77 2.21
N LYS A 123 15.25 -6.84 2.53
CA LYS A 123 15.76 -6.77 3.91
C LYS A 123 15.72 -5.34 4.47
N VAL A 124 16.09 -4.35 3.66
CA VAL A 124 16.23 -2.95 4.14
C VAL A 124 14.91 -2.20 4.23
N THR A 125 13.90 -2.58 3.44
CA THR A 125 12.66 -1.81 3.27
C THR A 125 11.92 -1.62 4.60
N GLY A 126 11.68 -2.70 5.36
CA GLY A 126 10.88 -2.64 6.59
C GLY A 126 11.48 -1.76 7.68
N ALA A 127 12.77 -1.91 7.94
CA ALA A 127 13.47 -1.10 8.95
C ALA A 127 13.55 0.38 8.55
N THR A 128 13.71 0.67 7.26
CA THR A 128 13.73 2.06 6.76
C THR A 128 12.34 2.71 6.85
N LEU A 129 11.26 1.97 6.63
CA LEU A 129 9.90 2.47 6.88
C LEU A 129 9.70 2.82 8.37
N ALA A 130 10.21 1.97 9.28
CA ALA A 130 10.15 2.24 10.71
C ALA A 130 10.95 3.51 11.09
N LEU A 131 12.14 3.70 10.52
CA LEU A 131 12.93 4.92 10.69
C LEU A 131 12.17 6.16 10.21
N ALA A 132 11.63 6.13 8.98
CA ALA A 132 10.84 7.22 8.42
C ALA A 132 9.62 7.56 9.28
N GLN A 133 8.98 6.54 9.84
CA GLN A 133 7.85 6.73 10.75
C GLN A 133 8.26 7.34 12.09
N ALA A 134 9.36 6.90 12.66
CA ALA A 134 9.86 7.38 13.95
C ALA A 134 10.37 8.84 13.88
N THR A 135 11.00 9.20 12.76
CA THR A 135 11.61 10.53 12.57
C THR A 135 10.69 11.53 11.89
N GLY A 136 9.60 11.08 11.27
CA GLY A 136 8.74 11.93 10.44
C GLY A 136 9.38 12.35 9.12
N SER A 137 10.52 11.74 8.75
CA SER A 137 11.22 12.04 7.48
C SER A 137 10.51 11.40 6.30
N ASP A 138 10.72 11.97 5.10
CA ASP A 138 10.24 11.35 3.87
C ASP A 138 11.01 10.05 3.55
N LEU A 139 10.37 9.19 2.72
CA LEU A 139 10.91 7.87 2.43
C LEU A 139 12.19 7.91 1.59
N ALA A 140 12.32 8.87 0.69
CA ALA A 140 13.49 8.99 -0.17
C ALA A 140 14.72 9.39 0.66
N THR A 141 14.59 10.39 1.51
CA THR A 141 15.65 10.79 2.46
C THR A 141 16.01 9.65 3.40
N SER A 142 15.02 8.94 3.94
CA SER A 142 15.26 7.79 4.82
C SER A 142 16.01 6.66 4.12
N ALA A 143 15.68 6.37 2.86
CA ALA A 143 16.39 5.38 2.04
C ALA A 143 17.84 5.81 1.77
N GLU A 144 18.04 7.07 1.37
CA GLU A 144 19.37 7.61 1.07
C GLU A 144 20.27 7.53 2.31
N VAL A 145 19.78 8.00 3.45
CA VAL A 145 20.59 8.03 4.68
C VAL A 145 20.89 6.62 5.20
N ALA A 146 19.88 5.74 5.26
CA ALA A 146 20.09 4.35 5.68
C ALA A 146 21.02 3.60 4.71
N GLY A 147 20.78 3.73 3.40
CA GLY A 147 21.58 3.08 2.37
C GLY A 147 23.03 3.59 2.34
N ALA A 148 23.23 4.91 2.41
CA ALA A 148 24.56 5.49 2.46
C ALA A 148 25.33 5.09 3.72
N THR A 149 24.66 5.00 4.87
CA THR A 149 25.28 4.55 6.13
C THR A 149 25.71 3.09 6.04
N LEU A 150 24.84 2.19 5.55
CA LEU A 150 25.19 0.79 5.31
C LEU A 150 26.41 0.67 4.42
N ARG A 151 26.42 1.34 3.28
CA ARG A 151 27.53 1.32 2.32
C ARG A 151 28.80 1.96 2.88
N GLY A 152 28.67 3.09 3.58
CA GLY A 152 29.79 3.83 4.18
C GLY A 152 30.56 3.01 5.21
N PHE A 153 29.85 2.28 6.06
CA PHE A 153 30.44 1.37 7.06
C PHE A 153 30.72 -0.04 6.50
N GLY A 154 30.24 -0.37 5.28
CA GLY A 154 30.36 -1.69 4.68
C GLY A 154 29.56 -2.77 5.41
N LEU A 155 28.40 -2.39 5.92
CA LEU A 155 27.49 -3.27 6.63
C LEU A 155 26.60 -4.05 5.66
N ASP A 156 26.20 -5.27 6.04
CA ASP A 156 25.22 -6.05 5.26
C ASP A 156 23.80 -5.48 5.40
N ALA A 157 22.98 -5.69 4.37
CA ALA A 157 21.59 -5.25 4.39
C ALA A 157 20.76 -5.86 5.55
N SER A 158 21.15 -7.01 6.09
CA SER A 158 20.50 -7.60 7.28
C SER A 158 20.71 -6.78 8.56
N GLU A 159 21.70 -5.89 8.59
CA GLU A 159 21.99 -5.03 9.73
C GLU A 159 21.18 -3.71 9.71
N THR A 160 20.33 -3.51 8.71
CA THR A 160 19.54 -2.27 8.58
C THR A 160 18.71 -1.97 9.82
N GLY A 161 18.14 -2.98 10.47
CA GLY A 161 17.43 -2.81 11.74
C GLY A 161 18.30 -2.13 12.79
N ARG A 162 19.51 -2.67 13.03
CA ARG A 162 20.49 -2.08 13.97
C ARG A 162 20.87 -0.65 13.57
N VAL A 163 21.14 -0.44 12.28
CA VAL A 163 21.51 0.89 11.75
C VAL A 163 20.40 1.93 12.01
N THR A 164 19.16 1.58 11.68
CA THR A 164 18.00 2.47 11.86
C THR A 164 17.67 2.70 13.34
N ASP A 165 17.86 1.70 14.19
CA ASP A 165 17.68 1.83 15.65
C ASP A 165 18.69 2.79 16.26
N VAL A 166 19.97 2.69 15.87
CA VAL A 166 21.03 3.62 16.31
C VAL A 166 20.72 5.06 15.88
N MET A 167 20.25 5.24 14.62
CA MET A 167 19.84 6.56 14.13
C MET A 167 18.66 7.10 14.92
N ALA A 168 17.59 6.33 15.06
CA ALA A 168 16.37 6.77 15.76
C ALA A 168 16.66 7.12 17.23
N ALA A 169 17.47 6.30 17.92
CA ALA A 169 17.91 6.56 19.28
C ALA A 169 18.72 7.86 19.37
N SER A 170 19.63 8.10 18.45
CA SER A 170 20.45 9.31 18.41
C SER A 170 19.59 10.56 18.17
N PHE A 171 18.68 10.53 17.20
CA PHE A 171 17.81 11.67 16.89
C PHE A 171 16.82 11.99 18.00
N SER A 172 16.40 10.99 18.76
CA SER A 172 15.51 11.20 19.91
C SER A 172 16.21 11.70 21.17
N SER A 173 17.52 11.46 21.31
CA SER A 173 18.29 11.75 22.52
C SER A 173 19.26 12.93 22.40
N SER A 174 19.35 13.55 21.20
CA SER A 174 20.28 14.65 20.94
C SER A 174 19.67 15.72 20.04
N ALA A 175 20.43 16.78 19.78
CA ALA A 175 20.09 17.80 18.80
C ALA A 175 20.38 17.36 17.35
N LEU A 176 20.84 16.13 17.12
CA LEU A 176 21.10 15.58 15.78
C LEU A 176 19.78 15.27 15.08
N ASP A 177 19.69 15.64 13.83
CA ASP A 177 18.56 15.34 12.93
C ASP A 177 19.02 14.56 11.69
N MET A 178 18.07 14.07 10.88
CA MET A 178 18.35 13.26 9.70
C MET A 178 19.27 13.96 8.69
N SER A 179 19.05 15.26 8.44
CA SER A 179 19.85 16.05 7.48
C SER A 179 21.28 16.26 7.98
N SER A 180 21.43 16.70 9.23
CA SER A 180 22.76 16.92 9.84
C SER A 180 23.55 15.63 9.95
N PHE A 181 22.86 14.51 10.25
CA PHE A 181 23.46 13.18 10.26
C PHE A 181 23.96 12.78 8.88
N GLN A 182 23.12 12.94 7.84
CA GLN A 182 23.47 12.63 6.46
C GLN A 182 24.70 13.40 6.02
N ASP A 183 24.72 14.71 6.26
CA ASP A 183 25.84 15.57 5.85
C ASP A 183 27.13 15.20 6.59
N SER A 184 27.08 14.91 7.88
CA SER A 184 28.23 14.44 8.64
C SER A 184 28.73 13.09 8.18
N MET A 185 27.82 12.11 7.95
CA MET A 185 28.16 10.75 7.58
C MET A 185 28.83 10.63 6.20
N LYS A 186 28.54 11.54 5.29
CA LYS A 186 29.24 11.57 3.97
C LYS A 186 30.76 11.65 4.13
N PHE A 187 31.23 12.34 5.16
CA PHE A 187 32.68 12.55 5.42
C PHE A 187 33.21 11.59 6.48
N VAL A 188 32.43 11.36 7.52
CA VAL A 188 32.90 10.63 8.72
C VAL A 188 32.85 9.12 8.52
N ALA A 189 31.84 8.57 7.85
CA ALA A 189 31.67 7.12 7.75
C ALA A 189 32.86 6.39 7.09
N PRO A 190 33.45 6.84 5.99
CA PRO A 190 34.62 6.21 5.40
C PRO A 190 35.84 6.24 6.31
N VAL A 191 36.03 7.36 7.03
CA VAL A 191 37.17 7.54 7.97
C VAL A 191 36.99 6.68 9.20
N ALA A 192 35.79 6.69 9.80
CA ALA A 192 35.46 5.84 10.95
C ALA A 192 35.67 4.35 10.64
N LYS A 193 35.16 3.91 9.48
CA LYS A 193 35.37 2.54 9.02
C LYS A 193 36.87 2.20 8.88
N ALA A 194 37.64 3.09 8.27
CA ALA A 194 39.10 2.85 8.09
C ALA A 194 39.83 2.83 9.43
N ALA A 195 39.37 3.60 10.41
CA ALA A 195 39.92 3.63 11.77
C ALA A 195 39.40 2.50 12.68
N GLY A 196 38.45 1.66 12.20
CA GLY A 196 37.84 0.61 12.99
C GLY A 196 36.86 1.11 14.07
N VAL A 197 36.37 2.34 13.93
CA VAL A 197 35.36 2.92 14.82
C VAL A 197 33.97 2.45 14.39
N SER A 198 33.17 1.98 15.35
CA SER A 198 31.81 1.45 15.08
C SER A 198 30.82 2.54 14.66
N LEU A 199 29.70 2.14 14.09
CA LEU A 199 28.58 3.03 13.77
C LEU A 199 28.06 3.70 15.07
N GLU A 200 27.90 2.93 16.13
CA GLU A 200 27.39 3.38 17.42
C GLU A 200 28.29 4.47 18.03
N GLU A 201 29.59 4.21 18.07
CA GLU A 201 30.58 5.18 18.59
C GLU A 201 30.60 6.45 17.73
N THR A 202 30.61 6.31 16.41
CA THR A 202 30.59 7.44 15.48
C THR A 202 29.33 8.27 15.65
N THR A 203 28.17 7.61 15.75
CA THR A 203 26.88 8.29 15.92
C THR A 203 26.79 8.98 17.28
N ALA A 204 27.32 8.36 18.36
CA ALA A 204 27.37 8.99 19.68
C ALA A 204 28.27 10.25 19.70
N MET A 205 29.41 10.22 18.99
CA MET A 205 30.26 11.40 18.83
C MET A 205 29.55 12.52 18.07
N LEU A 206 28.86 12.21 16.97
CA LEU A 206 28.07 13.19 16.22
C LEU A 206 26.93 13.78 17.06
N ALA A 207 26.27 12.96 17.87
CA ALA A 207 25.23 13.41 18.80
C ALA A 207 25.78 14.37 19.85
N ALA A 208 26.95 14.07 20.41
CA ALA A 208 27.62 14.95 21.36
C ALA A 208 28.04 16.28 20.72
N LEU A 209 28.57 16.28 19.50
CA LEU A 209 28.90 17.49 18.75
C LEU A 209 27.64 18.31 18.44
N ALA A 210 26.56 17.66 18.01
CA ALA A 210 25.29 18.33 17.73
C ALA A 210 24.70 19.03 18.95
N ASN A 211 24.79 18.41 20.11
CA ASN A 211 24.38 19.02 21.39
C ASN A 211 25.20 20.26 21.77
N ASN A 212 26.41 20.39 21.24
CA ASN A 212 27.27 21.58 21.40
C ASN A 212 27.17 22.54 20.20
N GLY A 213 26.17 22.36 19.32
CA GLY A 213 25.90 23.26 18.21
C GLY A 213 26.73 23.01 16.94
N ILE A 214 27.56 21.96 16.92
CA ILE A 214 28.36 21.56 15.76
C ILE A 214 27.57 20.49 14.99
N LYS A 215 27.05 20.83 13.80
CA LYS A 215 26.18 19.98 12.99
C LYS A 215 26.58 19.96 11.52
N GLY A 216 26.27 18.86 10.85
CA GLY A 216 26.45 18.74 9.40
C GLY A 216 27.92 18.69 8.99
N SER A 217 28.27 19.51 8.01
CA SER A 217 29.62 19.58 7.41
C SER A 217 30.53 20.68 8.01
N GLN A 218 30.16 21.21 9.16
CA GLN A 218 30.97 22.23 9.87
C GLN A 218 32.14 21.63 10.60
#